data_2cc22acb0e7b6413baa44338fbdc284e
#
_entry.id   2cc22acb0e7b6413baa44338fbdc284e
#
_cell.length_a   1.000
_cell.length_b   1.000
_cell.length_c   1.000
_cell.angle_alpha   90.00
_cell.angle_beta   90.00
_cell.angle_gamma   90.00
#
_symmetry.space_group_name_H-M   'P 1'
#
loop_
_entity.id
_entity.type
_entity.pdbx_description
1 polymer ?
#
loop_
_entity_poly.entity_id
_entity_poly.type
_entity_poly.pdbx_seq_one_letter_code
_entity_poly.pdbx_strand_id
1 'polypeptide(L)'
;MTIYISQGRYTREAIQGMIERPEDRAEAVEKLCKAVGAKLLNHYITFGEYDFLVILEADGPMTDTMGAMLAVASTGTVTDLKTTIAVRSNEAMKAMEKAKSAMKDFRPAGQRR
;
A
#
# COMPACT_ATOMS: atom_id res chain seq x y z
N MET A 1 3.29 -7.85 -11.48
CA MET A 1 2.77 -7.74 -10.11
C MET A 1 2.95 -6.35 -9.56
N THR A 2 1.94 -5.83 -8.93
CA THR A 2 2.01 -4.51 -8.29
C THR A 2 2.26 -4.69 -6.80
N ILE A 3 3.19 -3.91 -6.27
CA ILE A 3 3.49 -3.89 -4.85
C ILE A 3 2.82 -2.67 -4.25
N TYR A 4 2.17 -2.85 -3.11
CA TYR A 4 1.52 -1.79 -2.36
C TYR A 4 2.17 -1.69 -1.00
N ILE A 5 2.56 -0.49 -0.64
CA ILE A 5 3.13 -0.20 0.68
C ILE A 5 2.14 0.70 1.40
N SER A 6 1.53 0.19 2.45
CA SER A 6 0.51 0.92 3.20
C SER A 6 0.98 1.23 4.59
N GLN A 7 0.77 2.47 5.01
CA GLN A 7 1.06 2.94 6.34
C GLN A 7 -0.18 3.62 6.90
N GLY A 8 -0.30 3.66 8.20
CA GLY A 8 -1.43 4.31 8.82
C GLY A 8 -1.25 4.39 10.33
N ARG A 9 -2.26 4.99 10.96
CA ARG A 9 -2.30 5.13 12.40
C ARG A 9 -3.49 4.38 12.95
N TYR A 10 -3.31 3.80 14.13
CA TYR A 10 -4.42 3.20 14.86
C TYR A 10 -5.15 4.27 15.66
N THR A 11 -6.46 4.14 15.74
CA THR A 11 -7.24 4.98 16.62
C THR A 11 -6.97 4.59 18.08
N ARG A 12 -7.35 5.46 18.99
CA ARG A 12 -7.24 5.20 20.42
C ARG A 12 -7.95 3.91 20.81
N GLU A 13 -9.16 3.73 20.30
CA GLU A 13 -9.98 2.54 20.56
C GLU A 13 -9.29 1.27 20.08
N ALA A 14 -8.65 1.32 18.91
CA ALA A 14 -7.90 0.18 18.39
C ALA A 14 -6.72 -0.17 19.28
N ILE A 15 -5.97 0.83 19.72
CA ILE A 15 -4.83 0.61 20.62
C ILE A 15 -5.29 0.02 21.95
N GLN A 16 -6.37 0.55 22.52
CA GLN A 16 -6.91 0.03 23.77
C GLN A 16 -7.33 -1.43 23.63
N GLY A 17 -7.98 -1.77 22.50
CA GLY A 17 -8.38 -3.15 22.23
C GLY A 17 -7.20 -4.09 22.09
N MET A 18 -6.14 -3.65 21.41
CA MET A 18 -4.93 -4.46 21.22
C MET A 18 -4.18 -4.68 22.55
N ILE A 19 -4.19 -3.72 23.44
CA ILE A 19 -3.59 -3.87 24.76
C ILE A 19 -4.41 -4.84 25.61
N GLU A 20 -5.72 -4.72 25.55
CA GLU A 20 -6.62 -5.60 26.28
C GLU A 20 -6.54 -7.05 25.81
N ARG A 21 -6.42 -7.24 24.49
CA ARG A 21 -6.30 -8.56 23.87
C ARG A 21 -5.15 -8.55 22.88
N PRO A 22 -3.92 -8.74 23.34
CA PRO A 22 -2.76 -8.76 22.46
C PRO A 22 -2.89 -9.84 21.39
N GLU A 23 -2.60 -9.47 20.14
CA GLU A 23 -2.68 -10.39 19.01
C GLU A 23 -1.65 -10.01 17.95
N ASP A 24 -1.33 -10.97 17.09
CA ASP A 24 -0.54 -10.71 15.90
C ASP A 24 -1.46 -10.21 14.79
N ARG A 25 -1.43 -8.90 14.54
CA ARG A 25 -2.28 -8.27 13.52
C ARG A 25 -2.01 -8.78 12.11
N ALA A 26 -0.84 -9.37 11.87
CA ALA A 26 -0.50 -9.90 10.56
C ALA A 26 -1.48 -10.98 10.10
N GLU A 27 -2.00 -11.79 11.00
CA GLU A 27 -2.97 -12.84 10.67
C GLU A 27 -4.25 -12.29 10.06
N ALA A 28 -4.79 -11.24 10.67
CA ALA A 28 -6.02 -10.61 10.19
C ALA A 28 -5.79 -9.92 8.85
N VAL A 29 -4.65 -9.27 8.69
CA VAL A 29 -4.28 -8.60 7.44
C VAL A 29 -4.07 -9.62 6.32
N GLU A 30 -3.45 -10.75 6.64
CA GLU A 30 -3.25 -11.82 5.66
C GLU A 30 -4.59 -12.36 5.14
N LYS A 31 -5.56 -12.56 6.02
CA LYS A 31 -6.89 -13.00 5.61
C LYS A 31 -7.58 -11.99 4.70
N LEU A 32 -7.44 -10.71 5.01
CA LEU A 32 -8.00 -9.66 4.17
C LEU A 32 -7.33 -9.64 2.80
N CYS A 33 -6.02 -9.78 2.75
CA CYS A 33 -5.29 -9.85 1.49
C CYS A 33 -5.79 -11.02 0.63
N LYS A 34 -5.92 -12.19 1.22
CA LYS A 34 -6.42 -13.38 0.51
C LYS A 34 -7.81 -13.16 -0.06
N ALA A 35 -8.66 -12.46 0.66
CA ALA A 35 -10.03 -12.18 0.23
C ALA A 35 -10.08 -11.34 -1.05
N VAL A 36 -9.06 -10.55 -1.33
CA VAL A 36 -8.98 -9.69 -2.52
C VAL A 36 -7.92 -10.15 -3.52
N GLY A 37 -7.42 -11.38 -3.38
CA GLY A 37 -6.44 -11.92 -4.30
C GLY A 37 -5.05 -11.35 -4.18
N ALA A 38 -4.70 -10.82 -3.02
CA ALA A 38 -3.40 -10.26 -2.73
C ALA A 38 -2.60 -11.19 -1.81
N LYS A 39 -1.29 -10.96 -1.75
CA LYS A 39 -0.38 -11.68 -0.87
C LYS A 39 0.31 -10.71 0.07
N LEU A 40 0.21 -10.97 1.35
CA LEU A 40 0.95 -10.20 2.36
C LEU A 40 2.42 -10.62 2.33
N LEU A 41 3.30 -9.66 2.10
CA LEU A 41 4.74 -9.89 2.10
C LEU A 41 5.36 -9.60 3.46
N ASN A 42 5.01 -8.47 4.04
CA ASN A 42 5.56 -8.03 5.33
C ASN A 42 4.52 -7.21 6.09
N HIS A 43 4.57 -7.33 7.40
CA HIS A 43 3.75 -6.53 8.30
C HIS A 43 4.60 -6.12 9.49
N TYR A 44 4.67 -4.83 9.75
CA TYR A 44 5.44 -4.27 10.86
C TYR A 44 4.57 -3.34 11.69
N ILE A 45 4.76 -3.37 12.99
CA ILE A 45 4.27 -2.32 13.88
C ILE A 45 5.43 -1.34 14.03
N THR A 46 5.13 -0.07 13.83
CA THR A 46 6.16 0.98 13.82
C THR A 46 5.91 2.01 14.92
N PHE A 47 6.95 2.73 15.28
CA PHE A 47 6.87 3.81 16.26
C PHE A 47 7.48 5.06 15.63
N GLY A 48 6.64 6.00 15.22
CA GLY A 48 7.05 7.19 14.52
C GLY A 48 5.84 7.93 14.00
N GLU A 49 5.93 8.43 12.78
CA GLU A 49 4.80 9.12 12.17
C GLU A 49 3.60 8.19 11.97
N TYR A 50 3.86 6.93 11.63
CA TYR A 50 2.81 5.91 11.45
C TYR A 50 2.99 4.76 12.42
N ASP A 51 1.91 4.04 12.68
CA ASP A 51 1.89 2.95 13.65
C ASP A 51 2.07 1.58 13.03
N PHE A 52 1.91 1.47 11.72
CA PHE A 52 2.15 0.21 11.02
C PHE A 52 2.64 0.45 9.59
N LEU A 53 3.31 -0.56 9.05
CA LEU A 53 3.72 -0.61 7.66
C LEU A 53 3.44 -2.01 7.13
N VAL A 54 2.70 -2.06 6.03
CA VAL A 54 2.29 -3.32 5.38
C VAL A 54 2.79 -3.30 3.96
N ILE A 55 3.41 -4.39 3.54
CA ILE A 55 3.83 -4.57 2.14
C ILE A 55 3.07 -5.77 1.60
N LEU A 56 2.37 -5.57 0.50
CA LEU A 56 1.63 -6.63 -0.16
C LEU A 56 1.80 -6.56 -1.67
N GLU A 57 1.51 -7.66 -2.34
CA GLU A 57 1.54 -7.69 -3.80
C GLU A 57 0.24 -8.26 -4.34
N ALA A 58 -0.15 -7.78 -5.52
CA ALA A 58 -1.37 -8.24 -6.17
C ALA A 58 -1.21 -8.17 -7.68
N ASP A 59 -1.82 -9.14 -8.37
CA ASP A 59 -1.86 -9.19 -9.83
C ASP A 59 -3.17 -8.68 -10.42
N GLY A 60 -4.21 -8.66 -9.60
CA GLY A 60 -5.55 -8.30 -10.05
C GLY A 60 -5.74 -6.81 -10.26
N PRO A 61 -6.97 -6.40 -10.58
CA PRO A 61 -7.29 -5.00 -10.75
C PRO A 61 -7.01 -4.21 -9.49
N MET A 62 -6.53 -2.98 -9.66
CA MET A 62 -6.25 -2.08 -8.55
C MET A 62 -7.48 -1.88 -7.64
N THR A 63 -8.68 -1.95 -8.21
CA THR A 63 -9.92 -1.81 -7.46
C THR A 63 -10.11 -2.86 -6.37
N ASP A 64 -9.55 -4.06 -6.55
CA ASP A 64 -9.62 -5.10 -5.52
C ASP A 64 -8.83 -4.69 -4.28
N THR A 65 -7.61 -4.21 -4.49
CA THR A 65 -6.75 -3.73 -3.40
C THR A 65 -7.34 -2.48 -2.74
N MET A 66 -7.87 -1.56 -3.54
CA MET A 66 -8.55 -0.37 -3.03
C MET A 66 -9.75 -0.76 -2.17
N GLY A 67 -10.48 -1.81 -2.58
CA GLY A 67 -11.59 -2.34 -1.79
C GLY A 67 -11.15 -2.80 -0.40
N ALA A 68 -10.01 -3.48 -0.33
CA ALA A 68 -9.44 -3.89 0.95
C ALA A 68 -9.09 -2.69 1.84
N MET A 69 -8.51 -1.64 1.24
CA MET A 69 -8.17 -0.41 1.97
C MET A 69 -9.42 0.28 2.50
N LEU A 70 -10.46 0.35 1.68
CA LEU A 70 -11.75 0.93 2.10
C LEU A 70 -12.38 0.13 3.24
N ALA A 71 -12.29 -1.19 3.18
CA ALA A 71 -12.80 -2.06 4.24
C ALA A 71 -12.11 -1.75 5.57
N VAL A 72 -10.78 -1.64 5.56
CA VAL A 72 -10.02 -1.30 6.76
C VAL A 72 -10.41 0.09 7.26
N ALA A 73 -10.48 1.07 6.37
CA ALA A 73 -10.84 2.44 6.75
C ALA A 73 -12.25 2.52 7.35
N SER A 74 -13.17 1.67 6.89
CA SER A 74 -14.55 1.69 7.35
C SER A 74 -14.73 1.20 8.79
N THR A 75 -13.74 0.49 9.33
CA THR A 75 -13.84 -0.07 10.69
C THR A 75 -13.70 0.96 11.80
N GLY A 76 -13.16 2.13 11.48
CA GLY A 76 -12.90 3.15 12.49
C GLY A 76 -11.67 2.86 13.36
N THR A 77 -10.90 1.83 13.03
CA THR A 77 -9.71 1.44 13.82
C THR A 77 -8.42 2.02 13.28
N VAL A 78 -8.45 2.55 12.04
CA VAL A 78 -7.28 3.07 11.35
C VAL A 78 -7.60 4.44 10.77
N THR A 79 -6.63 5.36 10.85
CA THR A 79 -6.71 6.69 10.25
C THR A 79 -5.44 7.00 9.48
N ASP A 80 -5.50 8.04 8.68
CA ASP A 80 -4.34 8.56 7.94
C ASP A 80 -3.65 7.50 7.08
N LEU A 81 -4.45 6.67 6.43
CA LEU A 81 -3.92 5.66 5.52
C LEU A 81 -3.18 6.30 4.36
N LYS A 82 -1.98 5.82 4.12
CA LYS A 82 -1.15 6.22 3.00
C LYS A 82 -0.70 4.97 2.27
N THR A 83 -1.09 4.84 1.02
CA THR A 83 -0.71 3.69 0.20
C THR A 83 0.14 4.16 -0.97
N THR A 84 1.31 3.58 -1.10
CA THR A 84 2.25 3.87 -2.18
C THR A 84 2.34 2.66 -3.08
N ILE A 85 2.21 2.88 -4.38
CA ILE A 85 2.36 1.84 -5.38
C ILE A 85 3.83 1.75 -5.74
N ALA A 86 4.36 0.54 -5.80
CA ALA A 86 5.76 0.30 -6.08
C ALA A 86 5.93 -0.85 -7.07
N VAL A 87 7.06 -0.85 -7.72
CA VAL A 87 7.51 -1.99 -8.55
C VAL A 87 8.95 -2.29 -8.16
N ARG A 88 9.40 -3.50 -8.45
CA ARG A 88 10.80 -3.85 -8.21
C ARG A 88 11.70 -3.04 -9.14
N SER A 89 12.92 -2.78 -8.70
CA SER A 89 13.86 -1.93 -9.45
C SER A 89 14.12 -2.46 -10.86
N ASN A 90 14.18 -3.76 -11.04
CA ASN A 90 14.37 -4.36 -12.37
C ASN A 90 13.14 -4.14 -13.27
N GLU A 91 11.93 -4.10 -12.69
CA GLU A 91 10.72 -3.80 -13.47
C GLU A 91 10.64 -2.30 -13.81
N ALA A 92 11.23 -1.45 -12.97
CA ALA A 92 11.29 -0.01 -13.24
C ALA A 92 12.06 0.31 -14.51
N MET A 93 12.94 -0.59 -14.96
CA MET A 93 13.64 -0.43 -16.24
C MET A 93 12.66 -0.28 -17.41
N LYS A 94 11.56 -1.00 -17.38
CA LYS A 94 10.52 -0.91 -18.42
C LYS A 94 9.90 0.48 -18.44
N ALA A 95 9.66 1.06 -17.27
CA ALA A 95 9.15 2.42 -17.15
C ALA A 95 10.16 3.43 -17.70
N MET A 96 11.44 3.21 -17.42
CA MET A 96 12.52 4.07 -17.92
C MET A 96 12.62 4.00 -19.44
N GLU A 97 12.45 2.82 -20.01
CA GLU A 97 12.45 2.65 -21.47
C GLU A 97 11.26 3.37 -22.10
N LYS A 98 10.09 3.29 -21.48
CA LYS A 98 8.92 4.02 -21.93
C LYS A 98 9.12 5.53 -21.86
N ALA A 99 9.75 6.00 -20.78
CA ALA A 99 10.07 7.42 -20.61
C ALA A 99 11.00 7.89 -21.72
N LYS A 100 12.04 7.10 -22.01
CA LYS A 100 12.99 7.43 -23.09
C LYS A 100 12.29 7.56 -24.42
N SER A 101 11.37 6.65 -24.73
CA SER A 101 10.59 6.69 -25.96
C SER A 101 9.65 7.90 -26.00
N ALA A 102 8.98 8.17 -24.89
CA ALA A 102 8.04 9.30 -24.79
C ALA A 102 8.73 10.65 -24.93
N MET A 103 9.96 10.77 -24.44
CA MET A 103 10.72 12.02 -24.50
C MET A 103 11.04 12.49 -25.90
N LYS A 104 10.99 11.61 -26.91
CA LYS A 104 11.27 11.98 -28.31
C LYS A 104 10.33 13.06 -28.80
N ASP A 105 9.07 13.03 -28.39
CA ASP A 105 8.05 13.95 -28.85
C ASP A 105 7.53 14.90 -27.77
N PHE A 106 8.02 14.73 -26.53
CA PHE A 106 7.56 15.54 -25.43
C PHE A 106 8.28 16.89 -25.37
N ARG A 107 7.50 17.95 -25.23
CA ARG A 107 8.02 19.29 -25.03
C ARG A 107 7.73 19.73 -23.60
N PRO A 108 8.77 19.99 -22.78
CA PRO A 108 8.56 20.47 -21.42
C PRO A 108 7.79 21.78 -21.36
N ALA A 109 7.07 21.98 -20.27
CA ALA A 109 6.33 23.23 -20.06
C ALA A 109 7.25 24.45 -20.11
N GLY A 110 6.81 25.48 -20.81
CA GLY A 110 7.58 26.72 -20.93
C GLY A 110 8.68 26.71 -21.98
N GLN A 111 8.95 25.58 -22.64
CA GLN A 111 9.95 25.51 -23.69
C GLN A 111 9.35 25.61 -25.08
N ARG A 112 10.07 26.27 -25.96
CA ARG A 112 9.72 26.27 -27.39
C ARG A 112 10.48 25.15 -28.10
N ARG A 113 9.88 24.70 -29.13
CA ARG A 113 10.54 23.81 -30.08
C ARG A 113 11.41 24.55 -31.06
#